data_04cc359c474e71d569779e4c86f3936c
#
_entry.id   04cc359c474e71d569779e4c86f3936c
#
_cell.length_a   1.000
_cell.length_b   1.000
_cell.length_c   1.000
_cell.angle_alpha   90.00
_cell.angle_beta   90.00
_cell.angle_gamma   90.00
#
_symmetry.space_group_name_H-M   'P 1'
#
loop_
_entity.id
_entity.type
_entity.pdbx_description
1 polymer ?
#
loop_
_entity_poly.entity_id
_entity_poly.type
_entity_poly.pdbx_seq_one_letter_code
_entity_poly.pdbx_strand_id
1 'polypeptide(L)'
;GDRQLDVHDRQGSEIMQIRDDFPHRVRDIDNAWITLADGTRLAARLWLPEDAEQHPVPAILEYLPYRKRDGTAVRDELTHPYLAGHGYACVRVDMRGNGESDGLMQDEYAPQEQADGLEVIDWIAAQPWCNGRLGMMGISWGGFNSLQLAALRPEPLKAIITLCSTDDRYADDIHYKGGNMLLENLGWAAT
;
A
#
# COMPACT_ATOMS: atom_id res chain seq x y z
N GLY A 1 22.24 -18.25 -8.42
CA GLY A 1 23.48 -17.76 -9.02
C GLY A 1 23.54 -16.26 -8.83
N ASP A 2 24.45 -15.82 -7.98
CA ASP A 2 24.65 -14.45 -7.55
C ASP A 2 24.92 -13.55 -8.75
N ARG A 3 24.02 -12.60 -9.02
CA ARG A 3 24.35 -11.46 -9.86
C ARG A 3 24.75 -10.31 -8.93
N GLN A 4 26.00 -10.31 -8.54
CA GLN A 4 26.62 -9.15 -7.96
C GLN A 4 26.88 -8.15 -9.10
N LEU A 5 26.07 -7.09 -9.17
CA LEU A 5 26.35 -5.97 -10.04
C LEU A 5 27.22 -4.99 -9.24
N ASP A 6 28.53 -5.13 -9.33
CA ASP A 6 29.47 -4.16 -8.81
C ASP A 6 29.46 -2.93 -9.72
N VAL A 7 28.87 -1.85 -9.26
CA VAL A 7 28.93 -0.57 -9.96
C VAL A 7 29.99 0.29 -9.28
N HIS A 8 31.14 0.44 -9.96
CA HIS A 8 32.20 1.32 -9.50
C HIS A 8 32.20 2.65 -10.27
N ASP A 9 32.52 3.73 -9.59
CA ASP A 9 32.81 4.98 -10.28
C ASP A 9 34.18 4.91 -11.00
N ARG A 10 34.54 5.95 -11.74
CA ARG A 10 35.85 6.03 -12.45
C ARG A 10 37.07 6.05 -11.53
N GLN A 11 36.86 6.16 -10.22
CA GLN A 11 37.90 6.15 -9.19
C GLN A 11 37.95 4.81 -8.43
N GLY A 12 37.07 3.83 -8.79
CA GLY A 12 37.04 2.51 -8.19
C GLY A 12 36.35 2.47 -6.82
N SER A 13 35.64 3.53 -6.42
CA SER A 13 34.83 3.50 -5.21
C SER A 13 33.48 2.80 -5.47
N GLU A 14 33.04 2.03 -4.50
CA GLU A 14 31.75 1.34 -4.54
C GLU A 14 30.64 2.37 -4.41
N ILE A 15 29.84 2.57 -5.49
CA ILE A 15 28.78 3.58 -5.51
C ILE A 15 27.48 3.05 -4.91
N MET A 16 27.19 1.73 -5.10
CA MET A 16 25.94 1.12 -4.66
C MET A 16 26.12 -0.38 -4.43
N GLN A 17 25.57 -0.88 -3.34
CA GLN A 17 25.40 -2.31 -3.09
C GLN A 17 23.94 -2.68 -3.22
N ILE A 18 23.64 -3.64 -4.10
CA ILE A 18 22.32 -4.26 -4.17
C ILE A 18 22.36 -5.50 -3.28
N ARG A 19 21.45 -5.55 -2.31
CA ARG A 19 21.24 -6.72 -1.46
C ARG A 19 19.92 -7.36 -1.84
N ASP A 20 19.97 -8.65 -2.16
CA ASP A 20 18.83 -9.51 -2.50
C ASP A 20 18.78 -10.76 -1.60
N ASP A 21 19.70 -10.86 -0.62
CA ASP A 21 19.72 -11.89 0.42
C ASP A 21 18.94 -11.40 1.65
N PHE A 22 17.71 -11.84 1.79
CA PHE A 22 16.84 -11.49 2.92
C PHE A 22 16.75 -12.63 3.93
N PRO A 23 16.41 -12.34 5.22
CA PRO A 23 16.17 -13.36 6.24
C PRO A 23 15.09 -14.37 5.87
N HIS A 24 14.07 -13.94 5.14
CA HIS A 24 12.98 -14.78 4.67
C HIS A 24 12.93 -14.82 3.14
N ARG A 25 12.64 -16.01 2.60
CA ARG A 25 12.22 -16.11 1.20
C ARG A 25 10.84 -15.51 1.04
N VAL A 26 10.59 -14.89 -0.10
CA VAL A 26 9.35 -14.17 -0.39
C VAL A 26 8.54 -14.90 -1.45
N ARG A 27 7.28 -15.19 -1.14
CA ARG A 27 6.27 -15.65 -2.09
C ARG A 27 5.50 -14.43 -2.60
N ASP A 28 5.53 -14.21 -3.90
CA ASP A 28 4.76 -13.14 -4.57
C ASP A 28 3.46 -13.76 -5.13
N ILE A 29 2.32 -13.21 -4.74
CA ILE A 29 1.00 -13.57 -5.22
C ILE A 29 0.47 -12.37 -6.01
N ASP A 30 0.57 -12.46 -7.30
CA ASP A 30 0.28 -11.37 -8.24
C ASP A 30 -1.16 -10.85 -8.15
N ASN A 31 -2.12 -11.75 -7.88
CA ASN A 31 -3.51 -11.38 -7.65
C ASN A 31 -4.21 -12.27 -6.62
N ALA A 32 -4.79 -11.64 -5.62
CA ALA A 32 -5.73 -12.24 -4.67
C ALA A 32 -7.00 -11.38 -4.64
N TRP A 33 -8.16 -12.01 -4.43
CA TRP A 33 -9.42 -11.31 -4.35
C TRP A 33 -9.86 -11.12 -2.90
N ILE A 34 -10.18 -9.89 -2.54
CA ILE A 34 -10.82 -9.53 -1.28
C ILE A 34 -12.28 -9.25 -1.61
N THR A 35 -13.18 -10.13 -1.16
CA THR A 35 -14.62 -9.94 -1.39
C THR A 35 -15.21 -9.18 -0.20
N LEU A 36 -15.75 -8.01 -0.48
CA LEU A 36 -16.42 -7.16 0.50
C LEU A 36 -17.83 -7.64 0.79
N ALA A 37 -18.44 -7.14 1.87
CA ALA A 37 -19.77 -7.55 2.32
C ALA A 37 -20.88 -7.32 1.28
N ASP A 38 -20.72 -6.32 0.41
CA ASP A 38 -21.66 -6.03 -0.70
C ASP A 38 -21.41 -6.89 -1.94
N GLY A 39 -20.44 -7.79 -1.91
CA GLY A 39 -20.07 -8.66 -3.02
C GLY A 39 -19.05 -8.07 -3.98
N THR A 40 -18.65 -6.81 -3.83
CA THR A 40 -17.59 -6.20 -4.63
C THR A 40 -16.26 -6.86 -4.33
N ARG A 41 -15.47 -7.16 -5.37
CA ARG A 41 -14.14 -7.77 -5.21
C ARG A 41 -13.06 -6.74 -5.44
N LEU A 42 -12.16 -6.61 -4.48
CA LEU A 42 -10.95 -5.82 -4.63
C LEU A 42 -9.77 -6.71 -4.98
N ALA A 43 -8.97 -6.26 -5.93
CA ALA A 43 -7.77 -6.96 -6.37
C ALA A 43 -6.58 -6.55 -5.49
N ALA A 44 -5.86 -7.53 -4.98
CA ALA A 44 -4.67 -7.32 -4.17
C ALA A 44 -3.47 -8.08 -4.71
N ARG A 45 -2.27 -7.52 -4.59
CA ARG A 45 -1.00 -8.25 -4.73
C ARG A 45 -0.39 -8.42 -3.35
N LEU A 46 0.16 -9.61 -3.09
CA LEU A 46 0.71 -9.93 -1.78
C LEU A 46 2.16 -10.41 -1.92
N TRP A 47 3.01 -9.94 -1.03
CA TRP A 47 4.36 -10.46 -0.83
C TRP A 47 4.43 -10.99 0.61
N LEU A 48 4.61 -12.30 0.73
CA LEU A 48 4.56 -13.01 2.00
C LEU A 48 5.88 -13.72 2.28
N PRO A 49 6.40 -13.73 3.51
CA PRO A 49 7.38 -14.75 3.87
C PRO A 49 6.84 -16.15 3.54
N GLU A 50 7.64 -17.02 2.95
CA GLU A 50 7.19 -18.36 2.52
C GLU A 50 6.62 -19.20 3.65
N ASP A 51 7.11 -18.98 4.86
CA ASP A 51 6.70 -19.68 6.09
C ASP A 51 5.63 -18.93 6.92
N ALA A 52 5.04 -17.86 6.39
CA ALA A 52 4.10 -17.01 7.15
C ALA A 52 2.84 -17.74 7.62
N GLU A 53 2.41 -18.81 6.95
CA GLU A 53 1.27 -19.61 7.41
C GLU A 53 1.59 -20.48 8.63
N GLN A 54 2.86 -20.87 8.80
CA GLN A 54 3.36 -21.59 9.97
C GLN A 54 3.81 -20.64 11.10
N HIS A 55 4.27 -19.46 10.71
CA HIS A 55 4.75 -18.41 11.61
C HIS A 55 4.11 -17.06 11.25
N PRO A 56 2.84 -16.81 11.64
CA PRO A 56 2.12 -15.61 11.26
C PRO A 56 2.85 -14.33 11.64
N VAL A 57 2.92 -13.41 10.69
CA VAL A 57 3.68 -12.15 10.81
C VAL A 57 2.76 -10.93 10.81
N PRO A 58 3.21 -9.75 11.26
CA PRO A 58 2.43 -8.53 11.09
C PRO A 58 2.32 -8.16 9.59
N ALA A 59 1.20 -7.56 9.21
CA ALA A 59 1.00 -7.12 7.84
C ALA A 59 1.29 -5.62 7.64
N ILE A 60 1.57 -5.25 6.39
CA ILE A 60 1.65 -3.85 5.94
C ILE A 60 0.69 -3.69 4.77
N LEU A 61 -0.27 -2.79 4.90
CA LEU A 61 -1.25 -2.46 3.88
C LEU A 61 -0.89 -1.16 3.16
N GLU A 62 -0.88 -1.17 1.84
CA GLU A 62 -1.04 0.00 1.00
C GLU A 62 -2.40 -0.06 0.28
N TYR A 63 -3.24 0.92 0.53
CA TYR A 63 -4.61 1.02 0.00
C TYR A 63 -4.76 2.36 -0.71
N LEU A 64 -4.75 2.32 -2.05
CA LEU A 64 -4.72 3.52 -2.88
C LEU A 64 -5.16 3.23 -4.34
N PRO A 65 -5.51 4.26 -5.15
CA PRO A 65 -6.09 4.07 -6.47
C PRO A 65 -5.06 3.91 -7.61
N TYR A 66 -3.76 3.95 -7.33
CA TYR A 66 -2.73 4.12 -8.36
C TYR A 66 -2.37 2.83 -9.13
N ARG A 67 -3.21 1.81 -9.08
CA ARG A 67 -3.15 0.57 -9.87
C ARG A 67 -1.86 -0.24 -9.65
N LYS A 68 -2.00 -1.41 -9.06
CA LYS A 68 -0.89 -2.30 -8.66
C LYS A 68 -0.06 -2.84 -9.83
N ARG A 69 -0.63 -2.88 -11.05
CA ARG A 69 0.06 -3.46 -12.21
C ARG A 69 0.84 -2.45 -13.04
N ASP A 70 0.53 -1.17 -12.96
CA ASP A 70 1.19 -0.15 -13.78
C ASP A 70 1.66 1.08 -12.99
N GLY A 71 0.75 1.82 -12.38
CA GLY A 71 1.07 3.11 -11.78
C GLY A 71 2.12 3.07 -10.66
N THR A 72 2.10 2.04 -9.83
CA THR A 72 3.04 1.88 -8.71
C THR A 72 3.94 0.64 -8.81
N ALA A 73 3.78 -0.19 -9.83
CA ALA A 73 4.44 -1.49 -9.93
C ALA A 73 5.96 -1.42 -9.71
N VAL A 74 6.64 -0.48 -10.35
CA VAL A 74 8.11 -0.33 -10.23
C VAL A 74 8.53 0.00 -8.79
N ARG A 75 7.80 0.87 -8.12
CA ARG A 75 8.07 1.21 -6.71
C ARG A 75 7.76 0.02 -5.79
N ASP A 76 6.64 -0.62 -6.02
CA ASP A 76 6.16 -1.73 -5.20
C ASP A 76 7.15 -2.90 -5.24
N GLU A 77 7.74 -3.19 -6.41
CA GLU A 77 8.77 -4.22 -6.58
C GLU A 77 10.08 -3.93 -5.85
N LEU A 78 10.37 -2.66 -5.56
CA LEU A 78 11.54 -2.29 -4.76
C LEU A 78 11.26 -2.33 -3.25
N THR A 79 10.02 -2.07 -2.84
CA THR A 79 9.66 -1.83 -1.44
C THR A 79 9.09 -3.09 -0.77
N HIS A 80 8.09 -3.71 -1.38
CA HIS A 80 7.35 -4.80 -0.73
C HIS A 80 8.14 -6.10 -0.59
N PRO A 81 8.92 -6.57 -1.58
CA PRO A 81 9.78 -7.73 -1.39
C PRO A 81 10.82 -7.53 -0.29
N TYR A 82 11.36 -6.31 -0.15
CA TYR A 82 12.30 -5.98 0.92
C TYR A 82 11.63 -6.13 2.30
N LEU A 83 10.46 -5.55 2.50
CA LEU A 83 9.72 -5.64 3.75
C LEU A 83 9.29 -7.09 4.05
N ALA A 84 8.82 -7.81 3.04
CA ALA A 84 8.44 -9.21 3.19
C ALA A 84 9.65 -10.09 3.52
N GLY A 85 10.80 -9.84 2.90
CA GLY A 85 12.06 -10.52 3.22
C GLY A 85 12.54 -10.26 4.66
N HIS A 86 12.01 -9.24 5.32
CA HIS A 86 12.28 -8.91 6.73
C HIS A 86 11.14 -9.29 7.68
N GLY A 87 10.19 -10.12 7.24
CA GLY A 87 9.19 -10.73 8.12
C GLY A 87 7.88 -9.94 8.24
N TYR A 88 7.47 -9.21 7.20
CA TYR A 88 6.16 -8.59 7.10
C TYR A 88 5.35 -9.23 5.96
N ALA A 89 4.04 -9.33 6.12
CA ALA A 89 3.15 -9.66 5.02
C ALA A 89 2.70 -8.36 4.33
N CYS A 90 3.16 -8.09 3.12
CA CYS A 90 2.83 -6.87 2.41
C CYS A 90 1.62 -7.08 1.51
N VAL A 91 0.66 -6.18 1.57
CA VAL A 91 -0.60 -6.22 0.83
C VAL A 91 -0.82 -4.90 0.11
N ARG A 92 -0.85 -4.94 -1.21
CA ARG A 92 -1.13 -3.81 -2.08
C ARG A 92 -2.49 -3.99 -2.70
N VAL A 93 -3.44 -3.13 -2.36
CA VAL A 93 -4.83 -3.25 -2.81
C VAL A 93 -5.18 -2.14 -3.79
N ASP A 94 -5.75 -2.51 -4.93
CA ASP A 94 -6.44 -1.57 -5.80
C ASP A 94 -7.79 -1.22 -5.18
N MET A 95 -8.06 0.07 -5.00
CA MET A 95 -9.34 0.53 -4.45
C MET A 95 -10.51 0.23 -5.41
N ARG A 96 -11.73 0.21 -4.88
CA ARG A 96 -12.97 0.05 -5.66
C ARG A 96 -12.96 0.92 -6.92
N GLY A 97 -13.24 0.31 -8.07
CA GLY A 97 -13.28 0.99 -9.36
C GLY A 97 -11.93 1.38 -9.96
N ASN A 98 -10.82 0.95 -9.34
CA ASN A 98 -9.46 1.20 -9.83
C ASN A 98 -8.73 -0.10 -10.16
N GLY A 99 -7.82 -0.03 -11.12
CA GLY A 99 -7.00 -1.15 -11.53
C GLY A 99 -7.83 -2.37 -11.93
N GLU A 100 -7.66 -3.47 -11.21
CA GLU A 100 -8.38 -4.73 -11.46
C GLU A 100 -9.56 -4.96 -10.51
N SER A 101 -9.82 -4.01 -9.60
CA SER A 101 -10.95 -4.09 -8.66
C SER A 101 -12.28 -3.82 -9.34
N ASP A 102 -13.32 -4.53 -8.89
CA ASP A 102 -14.69 -4.31 -9.32
C ASP A 102 -15.24 -2.96 -8.81
N GLY A 103 -16.39 -2.54 -9.35
CA GLY A 103 -17.13 -1.38 -8.90
C GLY A 103 -16.78 -0.09 -9.62
N LEU A 104 -17.15 1.02 -9.01
CA LEU A 104 -16.95 2.36 -9.55
C LEU A 104 -16.51 3.28 -8.41
N MET A 105 -15.43 4.01 -8.63
CA MET A 105 -15.03 5.11 -7.78
C MET A 105 -15.90 6.32 -8.10
N GLN A 106 -16.57 6.87 -7.09
CA GLN A 106 -17.50 8.00 -7.28
C GLN A 106 -16.83 9.34 -6.99
N ASP A 107 -15.94 9.39 -6.00
CA ASP A 107 -15.25 10.62 -5.58
C ASP A 107 -14.03 10.25 -4.74
N GLU A 108 -13.15 11.24 -4.50
CA GLU A 108 -12.04 11.14 -3.56
C GLU A 108 -12.54 11.12 -2.11
N TYR A 109 -11.90 10.29 -1.30
CA TYR A 109 -12.07 10.29 0.16
C TYR A 109 -13.52 10.10 0.61
N ALA A 110 -14.31 9.43 -0.21
CA ALA A 110 -15.71 9.15 0.05
C ALA A 110 -15.89 8.19 1.24
N PRO A 111 -17.04 8.24 1.94
CA PRO A 111 -17.35 7.28 3.01
C PRO A 111 -17.24 5.82 2.59
N GLN A 112 -17.56 5.49 1.33
CA GLN A 112 -17.42 4.14 0.79
C GLN A 112 -15.97 3.67 0.76
N GLU A 113 -15.04 4.54 0.40
CA GLU A 113 -13.61 4.25 0.42
C GLU A 113 -13.13 3.86 1.82
N GLN A 114 -13.60 4.57 2.83
CA GLN A 114 -13.27 4.27 4.23
C GLN A 114 -13.91 2.95 4.69
N ALA A 115 -15.17 2.71 4.34
CA ALA A 115 -15.86 1.46 4.67
C ALA A 115 -15.16 0.25 4.05
N ASP A 116 -14.82 0.32 2.76
CA ASP A 116 -14.06 -0.72 2.06
C ASP A 116 -12.69 -0.94 2.72
N GLY A 117 -12.00 0.14 3.09
CA GLY A 117 -10.69 0.08 3.76
C GLY A 117 -10.75 -0.63 5.11
N LEU A 118 -11.81 -0.44 5.90
CA LEU A 118 -12.03 -1.17 7.15
C LEU A 118 -12.24 -2.66 6.90
N GLU A 119 -13.04 -3.03 5.90
CA GLU A 119 -13.25 -4.45 5.53
C GLU A 119 -11.94 -5.09 5.04
N VAL A 120 -11.11 -4.36 4.30
CA VAL A 120 -9.77 -4.82 3.88
C VAL A 120 -8.87 -5.08 5.10
N ILE A 121 -8.88 -4.19 6.09
CA ILE A 121 -8.13 -4.37 7.35
C ILE A 121 -8.57 -5.64 8.08
N ASP A 122 -9.88 -5.85 8.21
CA ASP A 122 -10.43 -7.03 8.87
C ASP A 122 -10.12 -8.31 8.08
N TRP A 123 -10.22 -8.27 6.76
CA TRP A 123 -9.85 -9.40 5.91
C TRP A 123 -8.37 -9.78 6.09
N ILE A 124 -7.45 -8.80 6.10
CA ILE A 124 -6.02 -9.05 6.31
C ILE A 124 -5.78 -9.66 7.69
N ALA A 125 -6.37 -9.09 8.72
CA ALA A 125 -6.19 -9.55 10.10
C ALA A 125 -6.67 -11.00 10.31
N ALA A 126 -7.65 -11.44 9.54
CA ALA A 126 -8.21 -12.80 9.61
C ALA A 126 -7.42 -13.84 8.79
N GLN A 127 -6.41 -13.44 8.03
CA GLN A 127 -5.65 -14.38 7.20
C GLN A 127 -4.72 -15.28 8.03
N PRO A 128 -4.52 -16.54 7.63
CA PRO A 128 -3.68 -17.49 8.39
C PRO A 128 -2.21 -17.07 8.45
N TRP A 129 -1.73 -16.26 7.50
CA TRP A 129 -0.37 -15.71 7.47
C TRP A 129 -0.22 -14.42 8.29
N CYS A 130 -1.31 -13.83 8.79
CA CYS A 130 -1.29 -12.60 9.57
C CYS A 130 -1.46 -12.91 11.07
N ASN A 131 -0.68 -12.26 11.91
CA ASN A 131 -0.79 -12.39 13.37
C ASN A 131 -1.88 -11.50 14.01
N GLY A 132 -2.82 -10.99 13.19
CA GLY A 132 -3.91 -10.11 13.62
C GLY A 132 -3.50 -8.64 13.81
N ARG A 133 -2.29 -8.27 13.45
CA ARG A 133 -1.78 -6.89 13.59
C ARG A 133 -1.28 -6.40 12.26
N LEU A 134 -1.59 -5.15 11.93
CA LEU A 134 -1.07 -4.53 10.72
C LEU A 134 -0.72 -3.06 10.91
N GLY A 135 0.17 -2.58 10.05
CA GLY A 135 0.41 -1.17 9.80
C GLY A 135 -0.13 -0.78 8.43
N MET A 136 -0.35 0.51 8.22
CA MET A 136 -0.57 1.06 6.90
C MET A 136 0.56 1.98 6.51
N MET A 137 0.88 2.02 5.24
CA MET A 137 1.77 3.02 4.69
C MET A 137 1.20 3.55 3.38
N GLY A 138 1.57 4.78 3.05
CA GLY A 138 1.15 5.33 1.77
C GLY A 138 1.69 6.73 1.52
N ILE A 139 1.79 7.05 0.25
CA ILE A 139 2.12 8.37 -0.24
C ILE A 139 0.89 9.01 -0.85
N SER A 140 0.73 10.33 -0.68
CA SER A 140 -0.37 11.11 -1.25
C SER A 140 -1.73 10.51 -0.85
N TRP A 141 -2.57 10.06 -1.77
CA TRP A 141 -3.85 9.43 -1.48
C TRP A 141 -3.73 8.27 -0.48
N GLY A 142 -2.72 7.40 -0.63
CA GLY A 142 -2.47 6.34 0.34
C GLY A 142 -2.09 6.85 1.73
N GLY A 143 -1.43 8.01 1.81
CA GLY A 143 -1.15 8.70 3.07
C GLY A 143 -2.43 9.24 3.72
N PHE A 144 -3.31 9.86 2.95
CA PHE A 144 -4.64 10.30 3.43
C PHE A 144 -5.49 9.12 3.89
N ASN A 145 -5.52 8.01 3.15
CA ASN A 145 -6.23 6.80 3.55
C ASN A 145 -5.71 6.25 4.88
N SER A 146 -4.40 6.24 5.07
CA SER A 146 -3.80 5.81 6.33
C SER A 146 -4.26 6.69 7.51
N LEU A 147 -4.29 8.01 7.34
CA LEU A 147 -4.78 8.96 8.35
C LEU A 147 -6.27 8.77 8.64
N GLN A 148 -7.10 8.67 7.61
CA GLN A 148 -8.56 8.55 7.74
C GLN A 148 -8.95 7.25 8.42
N LEU A 149 -8.35 6.12 8.03
CA LEU A 149 -8.62 4.82 8.64
C LEU A 149 -8.09 4.75 10.08
N ALA A 150 -6.92 5.34 10.36
CA ALA A 150 -6.40 5.44 11.72
C ALA A 150 -7.32 6.26 12.66
N ALA A 151 -7.95 7.33 12.13
CA ALA A 151 -8.92 8.11 12.88
C ALA A 151 -10.16 7.29 13.30
N LEU A 152 -10.53 6.28 12.53
CA LEU A 152 -11.62 5.33 12.84
C LEU A 152 -11.21 4.25 13.85
N ARG A 153 -9.92 4.13 14.14
CA ARG A 153 -9.34 3.24 15.17
C ARG A 153 -9.73 1.77 15.04
N PRO A 154 -9.62 1.14 13.86
CA PRO A 154 -9.84 -0.30 13.75
C PRO A 154 -8.82 -1.06 14.61
N GLU A 155 -9.30 -2.06 15.36
CA GLU A 155 -8.47 -2.77 16.35
C GLU A 155 -7.18 -3.35 15.76
N PRO A 156 -7.16 -3.97 14.56
CA PRO A 156 -5.94 -4.56 13.99
C PRO A 156 -4.87 -3.53 13.60
N LEU A 157 -5.24 -2.28 13.32
CA LEU A 157 -4.30 -1.24 12.87
C LEU A 157 -3.50 -0.69 14.05
N LYS A 158 -2.17 -0.86 14.02
CA LYS A 158 -1.26 -0.51 15.12
C LYS A 158 -0.35 0.68 14.84
N ALA A 159 -0.06 0.95 13.57
CA ALA A 159 0.83 2.04 13.16
C ALA A 159 0.50 2.50 11.75
N ILE A 160 0.85 3.75 11.45
CA ILE A 160 0.77 4.28 10.10
C ILE A 160 2.05 5.03 9.74
N ILE A 161 2.40 5.00 8.44
CA ILE A 161 3.41 5.87 7.85
C ILE A 161 2.73 6.63 6.72
N THR A 162 2.72 7.96 6.82
CA THR A 162 2.09 8.82 5.81
C THR A 162 3.12 9.75 5.19
N LEU A 163 3.10 9.84 3.87
CA LEU A 163 3.99 10.70 3.10
C LEU A 163 3.15 11.58 2.16
N CYS A 164 3.53 12.86 2.02
CA CYS A 164 2.85 13.80 1.13
C CYS A 164 1.34 13.87 1.40
N SER A 165 0.96 13.91 2.66
CA SER A 165 -0.42 14.02 3.14
C SER A 165 -0.48 14.96 4.34
N THR A 166 -1.65 15.49 4.63
CA THR A 166 -1.89 16.43 5.72
C THR A 166 -3.12 16.04 6.53
N ASP A 167 -3.19 16.50 7.76
CA ASP A 167 -4.35 16.42 8.65
C ASP A 167 -5.24 17.69 8.61
N ASP A 168 -4.76 18.76 7.98
CA ASP A 168 -5.50 20.01 7.78
C ASP A 168 -5.64 20.36 6.28
N ARG A 169 -6.70 19.86 5.68
CA ARG A 169 -6.98 20.07 4.26
C ARG A 169 -7.34 21.50 3.88
N TYR A 170 -7.74 22.32 4.84
CA TYR A 170 -8.00 23.73 4.61
C TYR A 170 -6.70 24.52 4.51
N ALA A 171 -5.79 24.28 5.44
CA ALA A 171 -4.55 25.06 5.53
C ALA A 171 -3.54 24.66 4.45
N ASP A 172 -3.35 23.36 4.23
CA ASP A 172 -2.32 22.84 3.31
C ASP A 172 -2.70 21.47 2.77
N ASP A 173 -3.18 21.47 1.54
CA ASP A 173 -3.55 20.28 0.79
C ASP A 173 -3.18 20.46 -0.69
N ILE A 174 -3.15 19.39 -1.47
CA ILE A 174 -2.91 19.46 -2.91
C ILE A 174 -4.01 20.24 -3.64
N HIS A 175 -5.24 20.20 -3.13
CA HIS A 175 -6.42 20.84 -3.75
C HIS A 175 -6.70 22.24 -3.21
N TYR A 176 -6.26 22.54 -1.99
CA TYR A 176 -6.53 23.79 -1.30
C TYR A 176 -5.32 24.29 -0.54
N LYS A 177 -5.15 25.61 -0.47
CA LYS A 177 -4.15 26.24 0.38
C LYS A 177 -4.74 27.47 1.04
N GLY A 178 -4.82 27.47 2.37
CA GLY A 178 -5.48 28.52 3.13
C GLY A 178 -6.94 28.76 2.68
N GLY A 179 -7.65 27.68 2.33
CA GLY A 179 -9.02 27.70 1.82
C GLY A 179 -9.17 28.11 0.34
N ASN A 180 -8.07 28.41 -0.35
CA ASN A 180 -8.13 28.75 -1.77
C ASN A 180 -7.93 27.48 -2.62
N MET A 181 -8.87 27.24 -3.55
CA MET A 181 -8.78 26.12 -4.48
C MET A 181 -7.62 26.34 -5.47
N LEU A 182 -6.79 25.31 -5.64
CA LEU A 182 -5.65 25.33 -6.55
C LEU A 182 -6.05 24.93 -7.97
N LEU A 183 -5.26 25.36 -8.96
CA LEU A 183 -5.55 25.15 -10.38
C LEU A 183 -5.41 23.69 -10.83
N GLU A 184 -4.65 22.89 -10.11
CA GLU A 184 -4.37 21.48 -10.42
C GLU A 184 -5.61 20.60 -10.39
N ASN A 185 -6.68 21.01 -9.72
CA ASN A 185 -7.89 20.22 -9.55
C ASN A 185 -8.50 19.76 -10.87
N LEU A 186 -8.51 20.61 -11.89
CA LEU A 186 -9.05 20.25 -13.21
C LEU A 186 -8.18 19.17 -13.89
N GLY A 187 -6.87 19.33 -13.83
CA GLY A 187 -5.93 18.35 -14.39
C GLY A 187 -6.01 17.02 -13.67
N TRP A 188 -6.11 17.06 -12.36
CA TRP A 188 -6.24 15.85 -11.51
C TRP A 188 -7.55 15.09 -11.79
N ALA A 189 -8.66 15.80 -11.89
CA ALA A 189 -9.96 15.18 -12.19
C ALA A 189 -10.05 14.57 -13.60
N ALA A 190 -9.13 14.93 -14.50
CA ALA A 190 -9.06 14.41 -15.86
C ALA A 190 -8.08 13.21 -16.02
N THR A 191 -7.40 12.81 -14.96
CA THR A 191 -6.42 11.71 -14.97
C THR A 191 -7.06 10.40 -14.59
#